data_9e8913882b6a89b9cb3b6f9eab47fce1
#
_entry.id   9e8913882b6a89b9cb3b6f9eab47fce1
#
_cell.length_a   1.000
_cell.length_b   1.000
_cell.length_c   1.000
_cell.angle_alpha   90.00
_cell.angle_beta   90.00
_cell.angle_gamma   90.00
#
_symmetry.space_group_name_H-M   'P 1'
#
loop_
_entity.id
_entity.type
_entity.pdbx_description
1 polymer ?
#
loop_
_entity_poly.entity_id
_entity_poly.type
_entity_poly.pdbx_seq_one_letter_code
_entity_poly.pdbx_strand_id
1 'polypeptide(L)'
;MPLLRPLDLDFPIARQLGIEAGPVVLVNLFTLAKEDEPAFLKIWQEDAGFMKRQPGFISTQLHRALGENPTYLNYAVWESTSAFRAAFSNPAFQAKLAAYPASAVASPHLFEKIAVANICVA
;
A
#
# COMPACT_ATOMS: atom_id res chain seq x y z
N MET A 1 3.27 -10.24 -11.09
CA MET A 1 3.03 -10.00 -9.64
C MET A 1 4.24 -9.33 -9.04
N PRO A 2 4.06 -8.26 -8.28
CA PRO A 2 5.20 -7.62 -7.64
C PRO A 2 5.80 -8.54 -6.56
N LEU A 3 7.11 -8.49 -6.43
CA LEU A 3 7.79 -9.14 -5.32
C LEU A 3 7.50 -8.37 -4.04
N LEU A 4 7.17 -9.07 -2.96
CA LEU A 4 6.99 -8.45 -1.65
C LEU A 4 8.30 -8.47 -0.86
N ARG A 5 8.70 -7.30 -0.36
CA ARG A 5 9.85 -7.16 0.51
C ARG A 5 9.40 -6.48 1.81
N PRO A 6 9.36 -7.19 2.94
CA PRO A 6 8.94 -6.59 4.20
C PRO A 6 9.83 -5.42 4.62
N LEU A 7 9.22 -4.34 5.14
CA LEU A 7 9.97 -3.27 5.79
C LEU A 7 10.59 -3.77 7.10
N ASP A 8 9.85 -4.59 7.82
CA ASP A 8 10.29 -5.21 9.06
C ASP A 8 10.21 -6.71 8.87
N LEU A 9 11.35 -7.39 8.90
CA LEU A 9 11.41 -8.84 8.67
C LEU A 9 10.63 -9.63 9.73
N ASP A 10 10.55 -9.11 10.95
CA ASP A 10 9.82 -9.76 12.04
C ASP A 10 8.32 -9.50 11.99
N PHE A 11 7.91 -8.44 11.28
CA PHE A 11 6.51 -8.06 11.16
C PHE A 11 6.14 -7.76 9.70
N PRO A 12 6.10 -8.80 8.84
CA PRO A 12 5.59 -8.61 7.48
C PRO A 12 4.10 -8.27 7.50
N ILE A 13 3.60 -7.76 6.39
CA ILE A 13 2.19 -7.35 6.28
C ILE A 13 1.23 -8.48 6.70
N ALA A 14 1.55 -9.72 6.37
CA ALA A 14 0.70 -10.86 6.72
C ALA A 14 0.48 -10.99 8.23
N ARG A 15 1.49 -10.67 9.04
CA ARG A 15 1.34 -10.66 10.51
C ARG A 15 0.55 -9.46 10.99
N GLN A 16 0.76 -8.29 10.38
CA GLN A 16 0.05 -7.08 10.78
C GLN A 16 -1.44 -7.15 10.51
N LEU A 17 -1.85 -7.90 9.48
CA LEU A 17 -3.27 -8.08 9.15
C LEU A 17 -4.05 -8.76 10.27
N GLY A 18 -3.39 -9.45 11.19
CA GLY A 18 -4.01 -10.04 12.37
C GLY A 18 -4.15 -9.11 13.56
N ILE A 19 -3.63 -7.89 13.49
CA ILE A 19 -3.65 -6.92 14.59
C ILE A 19 -4.74 -5.90 14.33
N GLU A 20 -5.82 -5.95 15.13
CA GLU A 20 -6.92 -4.99 14.98
C GLU A 20 -6.51 -3.62 15.48
N ALA A 21 -6.76 -2.62 14.65
CA ALA A 21 -6.53 -1.21 14.95
C ALA A 21 -7.40 -0.37 14.02
N GLY A 22 -7.58 0.89 14.35
CA GLY A 22 -8.29 1.79 13.48
C GLY A 22 -8.39 3.20 14.06
N PRO A 23 -8.23 4.20 13.20
CA PRO A 23 -7.84 4.07 11.78
C PRO A 23 -6.39 3.62 11.60
N VAL A 24 -6.10 3.05 10.44
CA VAL A 24 -4.74 2.62 10.09
C VAL A 24 -4.26 3.31 8.83
N VAL A 25 -2.94 3.50 8.75
CA VAL A 25 -2.27 4.05 7.57
C VAL A 25 -1.49 2.92 6.91
N LEU A 26 -1.77 2.70 5.63
CA LEU A 26 -0.95 1.83 4.80
C LEU A 26 0.09 2.68 4.09
N VAL A 27 1.35 2.39 4.33
CA VAL A 27 2.45 2.91 3.50
C VAL A 27 2.97 1.75 2.66
N ASN A 28 2.93 1.91 1.35
CA ASN A 28 3.47 0.91 0.44
C ASN A 28 4.55 1.56 -0.43
N LEU A 29 5.77 1.07 -0.30
CA LEU A 29 6.90 1.53 -1.10
C LEU A 29 7.08 0.60 -2.29
N PHE A 30 7.25 1.20 -3.47
CA PHE A 30 7.50 0.44 -4.69
C PHE A 30 8.82 0.88 -5.31
N THR A 31 9.61 -0.10 -5.75
CA THR A 31 10.73 0.14 -6.65
C THR A 31 10.50 -0.68 -7.91
N LEU A 32 10.92 -0.17 -9.06
CA LEU A 32 10.72 -0.87 -10.34
C LEU A 32 11.74 -0.37 -11.37
N ALA A 33 11.84 -1.11 -12.47
CA ALA A 33 12.66 -0.70 -13.59
C ALA A 33 12.04 0.52 -14.28
N LYS A 34 12.89 1.43 -14.75
CA LYS A 34 12.46 2.71 -15.33
C LYS A 34 11.54 2.52 -16.54
N GLU A 35 11.82 1.55 -17.38
CA GLU A 35 11.01 1.24 -18.55
C GLU A 35 9.61 0.71 -18.21
N ASP A 36 9.41 0.23 -16.99
CA ASP A 36 8.12 -0.32 -16.54
C ASP A 36 7.23 0.73 -15.87
N GLU A 37 7.68 1.96 -15.78
CA GLU A 37 6.96 3.03 -15.08
C GLU A 37 5.56 3.27 -15.67
N PRO A 38 5.38 3.41 -16.99
CA PRO A 38 4.04 3.61 -17.55
C PRO A 38 3.08 2.45 -17.25
N ALA A 39 3.55 1.22 -17.36
CA ALA A 39 2.74 0.04 -17.06
C ALA A 39 2.36 -0.02 -15.57
N PHE A 40 3.30 0.33 -14.69
CA PHE A 40 3.04 0.41 -13.26
C PHE A 40 1.93 1.41 -12.95
N LEU A 41 2.01 2.61 -13.48
CA LEU A 41 1.03 3.66 -13.21
C LEU A 41 -0.37 3.28 -13.69
N LYS A 42 -0.46 2.60 -14.84
CA LYS A 42 -1.74 2.13 -15.36
C LYS A 42 -2.37 1.10 -14.43
N ILE A 43 -1.61 0.12 -13.99
CA ILE A 43 -2.09 -0.93 -13.09
C ILE A 43 -2.42 -0.36 -11.72
N TRP A 44 -1.60 0.54 -11.20
CA TRP A 44 -1.85 1.17 -9.92
C TRP A 44 -3.16 1.97 -9.94
N GLN A 45 -3.45 2.66 -11.05
CA GLN A 45 -4.70 3.40 -11.20
C GLN A 45 -5.92 2.45 -11.12
N GLU A 46 -5.88 1.32 -11.79
CA GLU A 46 -6.96 0.33 -11.75
C GLU A 46 -7.11 -0.26 -10.35
N ASP A 47 -6.01 -0.57 -9.74
CA ASP A 47 -5.92 -1.14 -8.40
C ASP A 47 -6.47 -0.17 -7.35
N ALA A 48 -6.04 1.07 -7.38
CA ALA A 48 -6.53 2.11 -6.49
C ALA A 48 -8.03 2.38 -6.71
N GLY A 49 -8.49 2.32 -7.95
CA GLY A 49 -9.90 2.44 -8.28
C GLY A 49 -10.75 1.34 -7.64
N PHE A 50 -10.25 0.11 -7.62
CA PHE A 50 -10.90 -0.99 -6.91
C PHE A 50 -10.93 -0.72 -5.41
N MET A 51 -9.81 -0.37 -4.81
CA MET A 51 -9.70 -0.12 -3.37
C MET A 51 -10.60 1.02 -2.92
N LYS A 52 -10.70 2.05 -3.73
CA LYS A 52 -11.55 3.23 -3.44
C LYS A 52 -13.03 2.86 -3.26
N ARG A 53 -13.47 1.78 -3.87
CA ARG A 53 -14.86 1.32 -3.77
C ARG A 53 -15.11 0.35 -2.63
N GLN A 54 -14.07 0.00 -1.85
CA GLN A 54 -14.22 -0.97 -0.77
C GLN A 54 -14.70 -0.33 0.52
N PRO A 55 -15.51 -1.04 1.32
CA PRO A 55 -15.94 -0.52 2.63
C PRO A 55 -14.74 -0.21 3.51
N GLY A 56 -14.79 0.94 4.18
CA GLY A 56 -13.75 1.36 5.11
C GLY A 56 -12.56 2.07 4.47
N PHE A 57 -12.54 2.22 3.15
CA PHE A 57 -11.52 3.04 2.50
C PHE A 57 -11.77 4.52 2.82
N ILE A 58 -10.71 5.24 3.17
CA ILE A 58 -10.80 6.69 3.46
C ILE A 58 -10.11 7.50 2.37
N SER A 59 -8.81 7.23 2.11
CA SER A 59 -8.05 8.00 1.13
C SER A 59 -6.82 7.26 0.65
N THR A 60 -6.30 7.67 -0.50
CA THR A 60 -5.01 7.21 -1.01
C THR A 60 -4.34 8.35 -1.77
N GLN A 61 -3.01 8.39 -1.71
CA GLN A 61 -2.20 9.35 -2.46
C GLN A 61 -0.91 8.67 -2.87
N LEU A 62 -0.67 8.63 -4.17
CA LEU A 62 0.60 8.15 -4.70
C LEU A 62 1.60 9.29 -4.77
N HIS A 63 2.82 9.00 -4.35
CA HIS A 63 3.95 9.92 -4.39
C HIS A 63 5.07 9.29 -5.22
N ARG A 64 5.78 10.10 -5.97
CA ARG A 64 6.97 9.66 -6.70
C ARG A 64 8.19 10.29 -6.07
N ALA A 65 9.24 9.49 -5.88
CA ALA A 65 10.51 10.00 -5.37
C ALA A 65 11.10 11.04 -6.31
N LEU A 66 11.81 11.98 -5.74
CA LEU A 66 12.58 12.95 -6.51
C LEU A 66 13.75 12.24 -7.21
N GLY A 67 14.04 12.64 -8.44
CA GLY A 67 15.15 12.10 -9.20
C GLY A 67 14.68 11.12 -10.27
N GLU A 68 15.64 10.38 -10.82
CA GLU A 68 15.40 9.55 -12.01
C GLU A 68 14.88 8.15 -11.69
N ASN A 69 15.11 7.66 -10.47
CA ASN A 69 14.71 6.31 -10.10
C ASN A 69 13.22 6.25 -9.82
N PRO A 70 12.49 5.33 -10.44
CA PRO A 70 11.05 5.22 -10.24
C PRO A 70 10.74 4.50 -8.92
N THR A 71 10.87 5.23 -7.82
CA THR A 71 10.45 4.80 -6.50
C THR A 71 9.17 5.54 -6.15
N TYR A 72 8.17 4.79 -5.71
CA TYR A 72 6.86 5.33 -5.38
C TYR A 72 6.50 5.02 -3.95
N LEU A 73 5.72 5.89 -3.34
CA LEU A 73 5.12 5.69 -2.03
C LEU A 73 3.62 5.91 -2.16
N ASN A 74 2.84 4.89 -1.81
CA ASN A 74 1.40 5.04 -1.64
C ASN A 74 1.11 5.26 -0.15
N TYR A 75 0.41 6.33 0.15
CA TYR A 75 -0.05 6.64 1.51
C TYR A 75 -1.57 6.53 1.51
N ALA A 76 -2.08 5.49 2.15
CA ALA A 76 -3.52 5.23 2.18
C ALA A 76 -4.02 5.16 3.61
N VAL A 77 -5.26 5.62 3.83
CA VAL A 77 -5.90 5.59 5.13
C VAL A 77 -7.14 4.73 5.05
N TRP A 78 -7.29 3.83 6.02
CA TRP A 78 -8.43 2.92 6.15
C TRP A 78 -9.03 3.05 7.55
N GLU A 79 -10.34 2.81 7.66
CA GLU A 79 -11.03 2.89 8.94
C GLU A 79 -10.50 1.90 9.99
N SER A 80 -10.03 0.74 9.53
CA SER A 80 -9.55 -0.33 10.42
C SER A 80 -8.67 -1.33 9.67
N THR A 81 -7.92 -2.10 10.42
CA THR A 81 -7.17 -3.24 9.87
C THR A 81 -8.11 -4.22 9.17
N SER A 82 -9.26 -4.52 9.77
CA SER A 82 -10.20 -5.49 9.19
C SER A 82 -10.75 -5.02 7.85
N ALA A 83 -11.01 -3.72 7.68
CA ALA A 83 -11.47 -3.18 6.41
C ALA A 83 -10.39 -3.33 5.33
N PHE A 84 -9.15 -3.00 5.64
CA PHE A 84 -8.04 -3.18 4.71
C PHE A 84 -7.82 -4.67 4.39
N ARG A 85 -7.84 -5.53 5.41
CA ARG A 85 -7.66 -6.97 5.22
C ARG A 85 -8.71 -7.54 4.27
N ALA A 86 -9.97 -7.16 4.43
CA ALA A 86 -11.03 -7.63 3.56
C ALA A 86 -10.80 -7.24 2.10
N ALA A 87 -10.39 -6.00 1.86
CA ALA A 87 -10.09 -5.52 0.51
C ALA A 87 -8.84 -6.19 -0.07
N PHE A 88 -7.78 -6.31 0.73
CA PHE A 88 -6.52 -6.92 0.33
C PHE A 88 -6.69 -8.40 -0.01
N SER A 89 -7.55 -9.11 0.72
CA SER A 89 -7.80 -10.53 0.53
C SER A 89 -8.84 -10.82 -0.55
N ASN A 90 -9.47 -9.80 -1.12
CA ASN A 90 -10.48 -9.98 -2.14
C ASN A 90 -9.85 -10.57 -3.41
N PRO A 91 -10.42 -11.65 -3.98
CA PRO A 91 -9.86 -12.26 -5.19
C PRO A 91 -9.72 -11.31 -6.37
N ALA A 92 -10.62 -10.32 -6.51
CA ALA A 92 -10.53 -9.33 -7.58
C ALA A 92 -9.29 -8.44 -7.43
N PHE A 93 -8.93 -8.07 -6.20
CA PHE A 93 -7.70 -7.35 -5.94
C PHE A 93 -6.48 -8.22 -6.22
N GLN A 94 -6.49 -9.46 -5.73
CA GLN A 94 -5.37 -10.39 -5.93
C GLN A 94 -5.10 -10.63 -7.42
N ALA A 95 -6.15 -10.69 -8.23
CA ALA A 95 -6.01 -10.83 -9.68
C ALA A 95 -5.31 -9.62 -10.31
N LYS A 96 -5.54 -8.40 -9.79
CA LYS A 96 -4.88 -7.18 -10.27
C LYS A 96 -3.39 -7.17 -9.94
N LEU A 97 -2.99 -7.75 -8.82
CA LEU A 97 -1.58 -7.85 -8.45
C LEU A 97 -0.76 -8.60 -9.49
N ALA A 98 -1.35 -9.61 -10.14
CA ALA A 98 -0.66 -10.39 -11.16
C ALA A 98 -0.27 -9.56 -12.39
N ALA A 99 -0.91 -8.43 -12.63
CA ALA A 99 -0.67 -7.58 -13.78
C ALA A 99 0.44 -6.53 -13.56
N TYR A 100 0.98 -6.42 -12.35
CA TYR A 100 2.11 -5.52 -12.11
C TYR A 100 3.36 -6.00 -12.84
N PRO A 101 4.22 -5.07 -13.30
CA PRO A 101 5.49 -5.46 -13.93
C PRO A 101 6.33 -6.36 -13.02
N ALA A 102 7.02 -7.32 -13.62
CA ALA A 102 7.86 -8.27 -12.87
C ALA A 102 8.99 -7.59 -12.09
N SER A 103 9.45 -6.41 -12.54
CA SER A 103 10.49 -5.65 -11.85
C SER A 103 9.99 -4.96 -10.58
N ALA A 104 8.69 -4.85 -10.38
CA ALA A 104 8.13 -4.14 -9.24
C ALA A 104 8.37 -4.91 -7.95
N VAL A 105 8.89 -4.20 -6.95
CA VAL A 105 9.05 -4.68 -5.58
C VAL A 105 8.19 -3.81 -4.69
N ALA A 106 7.28 -4.42 -3.93
CA ALA A 106 6.37 -3.72 -3.02
C ALA A 106 6.72 -4.02 -1.58
N SER A 107 6.65 -3.00 -0.73
CA SER A 107 6.91 -3.12 0.71
C SER A 107 5.74 -2.50 1.49
N PRO A 108 4.59 -3.18 1.54
CA PRO A 108 3.42 -2.68 2.28
C PRO A 108 3.62 -2.84 3.79
N HIS A 109 3.20 -1.81 4.54
CA HIS A 109 3.28 -1.84 5.99
C HIS A 109 2.19 -0.98 6.60
N LEU A 110 1.61 -1.42 7.72
CA LEU A 110 0.55 -0.71 8.41
C LEU A 110 1.11 0.07 9.59
N PHE A 111 0.57 1.27 9.80
CA PHE A 111 0.98 2.19 10.84
C PHE A 111 -0.25 2.78 11.54
N GLU A 112 -0.08 3.19 12.78
CA GLU A 112 -1.05 4.01 13.50
C GLU A 112 -0.44 5.37 13.79
N LYS A 113 -1.29 6.40 13.81
CA LYS A 113 -0.85 7.70 14.31
C LYS A 113 -0.58 7.61 15.80
N ILE A 114 0.45 8.30 16.26
CA ILE A 114 0.68 8.52 17.69
C ILE A 114 0.70 10.01 17.98
N ALA A 115 0.31 10.37 19.19
CA ALA A 115 0.41 11.74 19.66
C ALA A 115 1.79 11.98 20.28
N VAL A 116 2.43 13.08 19.89
CA VAL A 116 3.65 13.55 20.52
C VAL A 116 3.41 14.99 20.98
N ALA A 117 3.55 15.23 22.27
CA ALA A 117 3.21 16.51 22.89
C ALA A 117 3.84 17.69 22.15
N ASN A 118 3.00 18.67 21.80
CA ASN A 118 3.39 19.90 21.10
C ASN A 118 3.88 19.72 19.64
N ILE A 119 3.84 18.47 19.11
CA ILE A 119 4.30 18.19 17.74
C ILE A 119 3.16 17.67 16.87
N CYS A 120 2.49 16.59 17.29
CA CYS A 120 1.42 16.01 16.48
C CYS A 120 0.38 15.29 17.35
N VAL A 121 -0.78 15.07 16.75
CA VAL A 121 -1.91 14.40 17.41
C VAL A 121 -2.22 13.07 16.74
N ALA A 122 -2.82 12.19 17.51
CA ALA A 122 -3.28 10.91 16.99
C ALA A 122 -4.64 11.04 16.30
#